data_f285b1d13edd8b97335b23cdbc1057b8
#
_entry.id   f285b1d13edd8b97335b23cdbc1057b8
#
_cell.length_a   1.000
_cell.length_b   1.000
_cell.length_c   1.000
_cell.angle_alpha   90.00
_cell.angle_beta   90.00
_cell.angle_gamma   90.00
#
_symmetry.space_group_name_H-M   'P 1'
#
loop_
_entity.id
_entity.type
_entity.pdbx_description
1 polymer ?
#
loop_
_entity_poly.entity_id
_entity_poly.type
_entity_poly.pdbx_seq_one_letter_code
_entity_poly.pdbx_strand_id
1 'polypeptide(L)'
;VYHFGRMFSYIAGVPLSEYLRRRRMTLAAFDLQNGGRVLDVALRYGYESPTAFNRAFQSVHGVSPSAAQRDGAPLKAYPRISFKITVKGEAEMDYRIIKQEAFRIVGVREPLLPDFEDSFRRVPEFWGEAAAENPPCSSCSCACAC
;
A
#
# COMPACT_ATOMS: atom_id res chain seq x y z
N VAL A 1 -7.99 6.19 -6.84
CA VAL A 1 -6.61 6.57 -7.26
C VAL A 1 -5.80 7.13 -6.11
N TYR A 2 -6.39 7.93 -5.20
CA TYR A 2 -5.66 8.61 -4.11
C TYR A 2 -5.01 7.63 -3.10
N HIS A 3 -5.73 6.59 -2.67
CA HIS A 3 -5.20 5.58 -1.74
C HIS A 3 -4.01 4.79 -2.30
N PHE A 4 -4.08 4.41 -3.57
CA PHE A 4 -2.99 3.67 -4.20
C PHE A 4 -1.68 4.47 -4.20
N GLY A 5 -1.72 5.75 -4.55
CA GLY A 5 -0.53 6.60 -4.55
C GLY A 5 0.13 6.72 -3.17
N ARG A 6 -0.68 6.84 -2.11
CA ARG A 6 -0.19 6.89 -0.72
C ARG A 6 0.43 5.57 -0.29
N MET A 7 -0.27 4.44 -0.51
CA MET A 7 0.26 3.11 -0.20
C MET A 7 1.54 2.82 -0.97
N PHE A 8 1.57 3.15 -2.27
CA PHE A 8 2.77 2.99 -3.07
C PHE A 8 3.94 3.79 -2.50
N SER A 9 3.72 5.08 -2.19
CA SER A 9 4.77 5.94 -1.64
C SER A 9 5.29 5.43 -0.30
N TYR A 10 4.41 4.91 0.54
CA TYR A 10 4.77 4.34 1.83
C TYR A 10 5.64 3.08 1.68
N ILE A 11 5.27 2.17 0.78
CA ILE A 11 5.98 0.90 0.58
C ILE A 11 7.26 1.11 -0.24
N ALA A 12 7.22 1.94 -1.28
CA ALA A 12 8.33 2.16 -2.21
C ALA A 12 9.35 3.21 -1.73
N GLY A 13 9.00 4.01 -0.71
CA GLY A 13 9.83 5.12 -0.23
C GLY A 13 9.92 6.30 -1.19
N VAL A 14 9.22 6.26 -2.32
CA VAL A 14 9.20 7.32 -3.34
C VAL A 14 7.79 7.54 -3.88
N PRO A 15 7.40 8.76 -4.26
CA PRO A 15 6.13 9.02 -4.90
C PRO A 15 5.97 8.24 -6.21
N LEU A 16 4.75 7.78 -6.50
CA LEU A 16 4.45 7.03 -7.73
C LEU A 16 4.82 7.82 -9.00
N SER A 17 4.55 9.12 -9.02
CA SER A 17 4.91 10.01 -10.14
C SER A 17 6.41 10.05 -10.39
N GLU A 18 7.20 10.12 -9.32
CA GLU A 18 8.66 10.12 -9.40
C GLU A 18 9.19 8.77 -9.88
N TYR A 19 8.64 7.67 -9.37
CA TYR A 19 8.97 6.33 -9.83
C TYR A 19 8.71 6.17 -11.33
N LEU A 20 7.52 6.58 -11.80
CA LEU A 20 7.16 6.51 -13.21
C LEU A 20 8.07 7.39 -14.07
N ARG A 21 8.39 8.60 -13.60
CA ARG A 21 9.33 9.50 -14.28
C ARG A 21 10.70 8.86 -14.46
N ARG A 22 11.28 8.32 -13.39
CA ARG A 22 12.59 7.64 -13.43
C ARG A 22 12.58 6.43 -14.34
N ARG A 23 11.51 5.63 -14.31
CA ARG A 23 11.35 4.46 -15.21
C ARG A 23 11.27 4.88 -16.68
N ARG A 24 10.46 5.88 -17.00
CA ARG A 24 10.38 6.42 -18.38
C ARG A 24 11.72 6.93 -18.88
N MET A 25 12.47 7.66 -18.07
CA MET A 25 13.80 8.17 -18.44
C MET A 25 14.79 7.03 -18.63
N THR A 26 14.76 6.00 -17.81
CA THR A 26 15.61 4.80 -17.99
C THR A 26 15.33 4.12 -19.33
N LEU A 27 14.07 3.90 -19.70
CA LEU A 27 13.71 3.29 -20.96
C LEU A 27 14.05 4.20 -22.15
N ALA A 28 13.82 5.49 -22.01
CA ALA A 28 14.24 6.48 -23.02
C ALA A 28 15.75 6.46 -23.28
N ALA A 29 16.55 6.28 -22.21
CA ALA A 29 17.99 6.15 -22.33
C ALA A 29 18.39 4.91 -23.16
N PHE A 30 17.75 3.77 -22.95
CA PHE A 30 17.96 2.57 -23.77
C PHE A 30 17.60 2.80 -25.23
N ASP A 31 16.46 3.45 -25.52
CA ASP A 31 16.04 3.74 -26.89
C ASP A 31 17.04 4.69 -27.59
N LEU A 32 17.56 5.69 -26.86
CA LEU A 32 18.58 6.61 -27.40
C LEU A 32 19.90 5.88 -27.70
N GLN A 33 20.37 4.99 -26.85
CA GLN A 33 21.57 4.19 -27.07
C GLN A 33 21.41 3.22 -28.25
N ASN A 34 20.19 2.76 -28.50
CA ASN A 34 19.85 1.92 -29.66
C ASN A 34 19.64 2.76 -30.95
N GLY A 35 20.07 4.00 -30.98
CA GLY A 35 20.01 4.85 -32.17
C GLY A 35 18.69 5.60 -32.38
N GLY A 36 17.77 5.58 -31.39
CA GLY A 36 16.51 6.31 -31.44
C GLY A 36 16.74 7.83 -31.57
N ARG A 37 15.98 8.50 -32.46
CA ARG A 37 16.06 9.97 -32.60
C ARG A 37 15.47 10.64 -31.36
N VAL A 38 16.13 11.66 -30.83
CA VAL A 38 15.71 12.34 -29.59
C VAL A 38 14.26 12.79 -29.60
N LEU A 39 13.80 13.32 -30.74
CA LEU A 39 12.41 13.79 -30.86
C LEU A 39 11.40 12.62 -30.79
N ASP A 40 11.68 11.53 -31.49
CA ASP A 40 10.78 10.37 -31.54
C ASP A 40 10.70 9.69 -30.18
N VAL A 41 11.85 9.60 -29.48
CA VAL A 41 11.92 9.09 -28.11
C VAL A 41 11.14 10.00 -27.16
N ALA A 42 11.29 11.32 -27.25
CA ALA A 42 10.54 12.26 -26.42
C ALA A 42 9.02 12.05 -26.56
N LEU A 43 8.53 11.99 -27.79
CA LEU A 43 7.10 11.75 -28.08
C LEU A 43 6.61 10.38 -27.55
N ARG A 44 7.41 9.33 -27.75
CA ARG A 44 7.10 7.98 -27.26
C ARG A 44 6.88 7.94 -25.75
N TYR A 45 7.66 8.70 -24.99
CA TYR A 45 7.56 8.75 -23.54
C TYR A 45 6.65 9.87 -23.00
N GLY A 46 5.83 10.48 -23.88
CA GLY A 46 4.77 11.42 -23.51
C GLY A 46 5.25 12.85 -23.29
N TYR A 47 6.33 13.26 -23.93
CA TYR A 47 6.82 14.63 -23.90
C TYR A 47 6.53 15.33 -25.24
N GLU A 48 5.62 16.29 -25.22
CA GLU A 48 5.26 17.10 -26.40
C GLU A 48 6.33 18.15 -26.75
N SER A 49 7.18 18.49 -25.77
CA SER A 49 8.24 19.50 -25.95
C SER A 49 9.62 18.85 -25.77
N PRO A 50 10.51 18.98 -26.77
CA PRO A 50 11.91 18.55 -26.66
C PRO A 50 12.64 19.19 -25.48
N THR A 51 12.30 20.44 -25.15
CA THR A 51 12.89 21.16 -24.02
C THR A 51 12.47 20.54 -22.68
N ALA A 52 11.20 20.18 -22.54
CA ALA A 52 10.69 19.49 -21.33
C ALA A 52 11.32 18.12 -21.17
N PHE A 53 11.44 17.36 -22.27
CA PHE A 53 12.14 16.08 -22.27
C PHE A 53 13.62 16.23 -21.87
N ASN A 54 14.33 17.19 -22.46
CA ASN A 54 15.75 17.44 -22.15
C ASN A 54 15.93 17.74 -20.67
N ARG A 55 15.12 18.63 -20.07
CA ARG A 55 15.17 18.94 -18.63
C ARG A 55 14.91 17.71 -17.76
N ALA A 56 13.86 16.95 -18.09
CA ALA A 56 13.52 15.74 -17.35
C ALA A 56 14.63 14.69 -17.45
N PHE A 57 15.21 14.49 -18.62
CA PHE A 57 16.28 13.55 -18.86
C PHE A 57 17.56 13.94 -18.11
N GLN A 58 17.97 15.20 -18.21
CA GLN A 58 19.13 15.73 -17.48
C GLN A 58 18.95 15.63 -15.96
N SER A 59 17.75 15.90 -15.44
CA SER A 59 17.50 15.79 -14.00
C SER A 59 17.66 14.35 -13.46
N VAL A 60 17.46 13.33 -14.31
CA VAL A 60 17.58 11.92 -13.93
C VAL A 60 19.00 11.39 -14.19
N HIS A 61 19.54 11.64 -15.38
CA HIS A 61 20.80 11.04 -15.81
C HIS A 61 22.02 11.94 -15.60
N GLY A 62 21.83 13.26 -15.46
CA GLY A 62 22.91 14.23 -15.36
C GLY A 62 23.52 14.65 -16.70
N VAL A 63 23.08 14.04 -17.81
CA VAL A 63 23.57 14.30 -19.17
C VAL A 63 22.41 14.60 -20.11
N SER A 64 22.70 15.27 -21.24
CA SER A 64 21.67 15.56 -22.23
C SER A 64 21.29 14.31 -23.04
N PRO A 65 20.07 14.23 -23.62
CA PRO A 65 19.65 13.13 -24.48
C PRO A 65 20.62 12.89 -25.66
N SER A 66 21.13 13.96 -26.28
CA SER A 66 22.10 13.86 -27.38
C SER A 66 23.47 13.34 -26.91
N ALA A 67 23.87 13.64 -25.68
CA ALA A 67 25.09 13.08 -25.10
C ALA A 67 24.90 11.59 -24.76
N ALA A 68 23.71 11.19 -24.38
CA ALA A 68 23.37 9.80 -24.05
C ALA A 68 23.42 8.84 -25.27
N GLN A 69 23.34 9.38 -26.50
CA GLN A 69 23.50 8.59 -27.73
C GLN A 69 24.95 8.14 -27.99
N ARG A 70 25.89 8.70 -27.28
CA ARG A 70 27.30 8.31 -27.43
C ARG A 70 27.60 7.06 -26.62
N ASP A 71 28.41 6.17 -27.17
CA ASP A 71 28.88 5.00 -26.46
C ASP A 71 29.62 5.39 -25.16
N GLY A 72 29.36 4.66 -24.09
CA GLY A 72 30.00 4.90 -22.81
C GLY A 72 29.45 6.08 -22.00
N ALA A 73 28.35 6.72 -22.40
CA ALA A 73 27.74 7.78 -21.61
C ALA A 73 27.29 7.25 -20.22
N PRO A 74 27.60 7.95 -19.11
CA PRO A 74 27.21 7.54 -17.78
C PRO A 74 25.70 7.75 -17.58
N LEU A 75 24.94 6.67 -17.59
CA LEU A 75 23.49 6.70 -17.45
C LEU A 75 23.06 6.01 -16.15
N LYS A 76 22.06 6.58 -15.47
CA LYS A 76 21.47 5.99 -14.28
C LYS A 76 20.31 5.10 -14.71
N ALA A 77 20.33 3.84 -14.31
CA ALA A 77 19.24 2.92 -14.54
C ALA A 77 18.40 2.72 -13.25
N TYR A 78 17.11 2.90 -13.35
CA TYR A 78 16.17 2.60 -12.27
C TYR A 78 15.39 1.34 -12.64
N PRO A 79 15.71 0.19 -12.04
CA PRO A 79 15.04 -1.08 -12.34
C PRO A 79 13.57 -1.06 -11.90
N ARG A 80 12.82 -2.08 -12.31
CA ARG A 80 11.47 -2.29 -11.79
C ARG A 80 11.53 -2.57 -10.30
N ILE A 81 10.66 -1.92 -9.54
CA ILE A 81 10.48 -2.25 -8.14
C ILE A 81 9.81 -3.62 -8.06
N SER A 82 10.38 -4.52 -7.28
CA SER A 82 9.76 -5.77 -6.87
C SER A 82 9.53 -5.74 -5.37
N PHE A 83 8.34 -6.12 -4.93
CA PHE A 83 8.02 -6.22 -3.50
C PHE A 83 8.06 -7.68 -3.08
N LYS A 84 8.84 -7.99 -2.05
CA LYS A 84 8.74 -9.26 -1.35
C LYS A 84 7.91 -9.02 -0.09
N ILE A 85 6.63 -9.37 -0.15
CA ILE A 85 5.73 -9.26 0.99
C ILE A 85 5.85 -10.55 1.78
N THR A 86 6.37 -10.46 3.00
CA THR A 86 6.33 -11.56 3.97
C THR A 86 5.22 -11.22 4.95
N VAL A 87 4.12 -11.93 4.86
CA VAL A 87 3.06 -11.86 5.87
C VAL A 87 3.52 -12.78 7.00
N LYS A 88 3.93 -12.18 8.12
CA LYS A 88 4.11 -12.93 9.35
C LYS A 88 2.73 -12.96 10.01
N GLY A 89 2.13 -14.13 10.11
CA GLY A 89 1.04 -14.35 11.03
C GLY A 89 1.56 -14.16 12.46
N GLU A 90 0.72 -13.74 13.36
CA GLU A 90 1.04 -13.83 14.79
C GLU A 90 1.46 -15.28 15.12
N ALA A 91 2.27 -15.40 16.17
CA ALA A 91 2.79 -16.68 16.64
C ALA A 91 1.70 -17.76 16.66
N GLU A 92 2.07 -19.00 16.39
CA GLU A 92 1.18 -20.14 16.49
C GLU A 92 0.30 -20.01 17.73
N MET A 93 -1.00 -19.87 17.49
CA MET A 93 -1.94 -19.94 18.58
C MET A 93 -2.17 -21.41 18.91
N ASP A 94 -1.77 -21.80 20.11
CA ASP A 94 -2.14 -23.10 20.65
C ASP A 94 -3.67 -23.11 20.82
N TYR A 95 -4.34 -23.89 20.00
CA TYR A 95 -5.78 -24.07 20.14
C TYR A 95 -6.11 -25.54 20.42
N ARG A 96 -7.17 -25.74 21.21
CA ARG A 96 -7.70 -27.05 21.50
C ARG A 96 -9.18 -27.10 21.09
N ILE A 97 -9.50 -28.03 20.22
CA ILE A 97 -10.90 -28.28 19.85
C ILE A 97 -11.51 -29.15 20.94
N ILE A 98 -12.52 -28.63 21.62
CA ILE A 98 -13.28 -29.32 22.63
C ILE A 98 -14.67 -29.63 22.07
N LYS A 99 -15.09 -30.87 22.12
CA LYS A 99 -16.51 -31.22 21.91
C LYS A 99 -17.27 -30.84 23.14
N GLN A 100 -18.19 -29.91 22.98
CA GLN A 100 -19.09 -29.48 24.06
C GLN A 100 -20.51 -29.88 23.71
N GLU A 101 -21.25 -30.29 24.71
CA GLU A 101 -22.69 -30.57 24.52
C GLU A 101 -23.42 -29.28 24.13
N ALA A 102 -24.64 -29.44 23.59
CA ALA A 102 -25.43 -28.32 23.18
C ALA A 102 -25.63 -27.32 24.33
N PHE A 103 -25.24 -26.08 24.12
CA PHE A 103 -25.43 -25.02 25.11
C PHE A 103 -26.29 -23.89 24.54
N ARG A 104 -26.92 -23.15 25.41
CA ARG A 104 -27.73 -22.00 25.03
C ARG A 104 -26.96 -20.72 25.29
N ILE A 105 -26.84 -19.88 24.27
CA ILE A 105 -26.28 -18.53 24.41
C ILE A 105 -27.45 -17.59 24.72
N VAL A 106 -27.38 -16.91 25.84
CA VAL A 106 -28.31 -15.85 26.24
C VAL A 106 -27.54 -14.53 26.24
N GLY A 107 -28.11 -13.52 25.61
CA GLY A 107 -27.46 -12.21 25.53
C GLY A 107 -28.45 -11.14 25.08
N VAL A 108 -28.03 -9.92 25.21
CA VAL A 108 -28.74 -8.73 24.71
C VAL A 108 -28.15 -8.34 23.36
N ARG A 109 -29.00 -7.89 22.45
CA ARG A 109 -28.56 -7.40 21.13
C ARG A 109 -29.12 -6.02 20.88
N GLU A 110 -28.30 -5.19 20.26
CA GLU A 110 -28.69 -3.87 19.77
C GLU A 110 -28.25 -3.72 18.31
N PRO A 111 -29.08 -3.15 17.41
CA PRO A 111 -28.70 -2.92 16.04
C PRO A 111 -27.58 -1.86 15.99
N LEU A 112 -26.58 -2.09 15.15
CA LEU A 112 -25.56 -1.08 14.88
C LEU A 112 -26.17 0.12 14.15
N LEU A 113 -25.74 1.31 14.51
CA LEU A 113 -26.16 2.54 13.83
C LEU A 113 -25.55 2.62 12.43
N PRO A 114 -26.20 3.30 11.46
CA PRO A 114 -25.70 3.43 10.11
C PRO A 114 -24.35 4.15 10.03
N ASP A 115 -24.09 5.04 10.99
CA ASP A 115 -22.83 5.77 11.09
C ASP A 115 -21.84 5.00 11.95
N PHE A 116 -20.60 4.90 11.45
CA PHE A 116 -19.53 4.17 12.14
C PHE A 116 -19.08 4.86 13.43
N GLU A 117 -19.02 6.20 13.42
CA GLU A 117 -18.58 6.98 14.60
C GLU A 117 -19.62 6.88 15.74
N ASP A 118 -20.89 6.95 15.41
CA ASP A 118 -21.98 6.78 16.38
C ASP A 118 -22.01 5.36 16.94
N SER A 119 -21.79 4.36 16.12
CA SER A 119 -21.66 2.96 16.57
C SER A 119 -20.47 2.79 17.53
N PHE A 120 -19.34 3.42 17.23
CA PHE A 120 -18.14 3.32 18.07
C PHE A 120 -18.32 4.00 19.43
N ARG A 121 -19.14 5.05 19.51
CA ARG A 121 -19.51 5.71 20.77
C ARG A 121 -20.51 4.88 21.56
N ARG A 122 -21.48 4.27 20.90
CA ARG A 122 -22.55 3.50 21.54
C ARG A 122 -22.09 2.15 22.14
N VAL A 123 -21.09 1.50 21.52
CA VAL A 123 -20.60 0.19 21.97
C VAL A 123 -20.14 0.17 23.44
N PRO A 124 -19.34 1.10 23.94
CA PRO A 124 -18.93 1.12 25.36
C PRO A 124 -20.11 1.34 26.31
N GLU A 125 -21.07 2.19 25.94
CA GLU A 125 -22.29 2.44 26.73
C GLU A 125 -23.13 1.19 26.84
N PHE A 126 -23.35 0.52 25.70
CA PHE A 126 -24.08 -0.75 25.63
C PHE A 126 -23.44 -1.83 26.54
N TRP A 127 -22.12 -1.95 26.52
CA TRP A 127 -21.42 -2.87 27.41
C TRP A 127 -21.59 -2.51 28.89
N GLY A 128 -21.58 -1.22 29.23
CA GLY A 128 -21.83 -0.75 30.57
C GLY A 128 -23.26 -1.11 31.07
N GLU A 129 -24.26 -0.88 30.24
CA GLU A 129 -25.66 -1.21 30.53
C GLU A 129 -25.87 -2.74 30.65
N ALA A 130 -25.33 -3.50 29.69
CA ALA A 130 -25.47 -4.97 29.71
C ALA A 130 -24.76 -5.60 30.92
N ALA A 131 -23.66 -5.07 31.37
CA ALA A 131 -22.95 -5.53 32.56
C ALA A 131 -23.70 -5.19 33.86
N ALA A 132 -24.38 -4.05 33.90
CA ALA A 132 -25.18 -3.62 35.06
C ALA A 132 -26.46 -4.47 35.22
N GLU A 133 -27.12 -4.81 34.11
CA GLU A 133 -28.36 -5.61 34.11
C GLU A 133 -28.11 -7.11 34.29
N ASN A 134 -26.97 -7.61 33.84
CA ASN A 134 -26.57 -9.00 33.94
C ASN A 134 -25.25 -9.18 34.67
N PRO A 135 -25.19 -9.04 35.98
CA PRO A 135 -23.96 -9.26 36.72
C PRO A 135 -23.46 -10.69 36.49
N PRO A 136 -22.15 -10.89 36.36
CA PRO A 136 -21.57 -12.18 36.11
C PRO A 136 -22.04 -13.17 37.17
N CYS A 137 -22.64 -14.27 36.69
CA CYS A 137 -23.16 -15.31 37.59
C CYS A 137 -22.01 -15.89 38.41
N SER A 138 -22.01 -15.65 39.73
CA SER A 138 -20.98 -16.10 40.67
C SER A 138 -20.88 -17.64 40.79
N SER A 139 -21.79 -18.38 40.16
CA SER A 139 -21.87 -19.86 40.21
C SER A 139 -21.45 -20.55 38.89
N CYS A 140 -21.19 -19.81 37.82
CA CYS A 140 -20.73 -20.40 36.57
C CYS A 140 -19.20 -20.46 36.56
N SER A 141 -18.62 -21.64 36.70
CA SER A 141 -17.21 -21.92 36.44
C SER A 141 -16.90 -21.93 34.91
N CYS A 142 -17.37 -20.92 34.19
CA CYS A 142 -17.02 -20.71 32.83
C CYS A 142 -15.75 -19.86 32.81
N ALA A 143 -14.62 -20.51 32.59
CA ALA A 143 -13.37 -19.86 32.27
C ALA A 143 -13.56 -19.08 30.93
N CYS A 144 -13.95 -17.82 31.00
CA CYS A 144 -13.73 -16.88 29.91
C CYS A 144 -12.23 -16.60 29.89
N ALA A 145 -11.51 -17.32 29.03
CA ALA A 145 -10.18 -16.89 28.61
C ALA A 145 -10.38 -15.68 27.69
N CYS A 146 -9.85 -14.52 28.11
CA CYS A 146 -9.63 -13.34 27.25
C CYS A 146 -8.63 -13.64 26.14
#